data_b6ef68a0dfd226964c939b28f292da54
#
_entry.id   b6ef68a0dfd226964c939b28f292da54
#
_cell.length_a   1.000
_cell.length_b   1.000
_cell.length_c   1.000
_cell.angle_alpha   90.00
_cell.angle_beta   90.00
_cell.angle_gamma   90.00
#
_symmetry.space_group_name_H-M   'P 1'
#
loop_
_entity.id
_entity.type
_entity.pdbx_description
1 polymer ?
#
loop_
_entity_poly.entity_id
_entity_poly.type
_entity_poly.pdbx_seq_one_letter_code
_entity_poly.pdbx_strand_id
1 'polypeptide(L)'
;MKTSIATVSISGDLREKLAAIAAAGFDGVEIFENDFLAYDGSPAEVGRMVRDHGLEITLFQPFRDFEGMPEQQRSRAFERAERKFDLMQELGTDLMLVCSNVSPLALGGIDRAADDFRELGERAGRRALRVGYEALAWGRHTSDHRDAWEIVRRANHPNIGLILDSFHTLARRMDVETIRAIPGDRIFIVQLADAPLIDMDLLYWSRHFRNMPGEGDLPVVDFMRAVAATGYDGPLSLEIFNDQFRGGSPRSIAVDGHRSLVYLMDQVARAEPDIAIDVPALPERVAVSGIEFVEFAANETEAEELVLLLRAMGFSLIGRHKNKDVVLLRQGAINIVVNTEKEGLAHSSYLVHGASAYAFGLKVDDAAATVARARALGAELFEQRHGPDELAIPAIRGVGGGVIYFIDGKSELAKVWEIEFEPANDAGNDAGLMAIDHLAQSMNYEEMLTWLLFYTSIFKTRKLPMVDVIDPAGVVRSQVVESDDGGLRLTLNGAENRRTLAGHFIAESFGSGVQHLAFSCRDIFQTADRLTELGFNVLEISPNYYADLEARLGLEPEFTHRLRARNILFDRDEGGDYFQLYSQTYGEGFFFEIVERHGYRGYGAANAPFRIAAQKRTLRPKGMPRV
;
A
#
# COMPACT_ATOMS: atom_id res chain seq x y z
N MET A 1 -7.85 -21.01 -9.39
CA MET A 1 -7.96 -20.48 -8.00
C MET A 1 -9.28 -19.74 -7.86
N LYS A 2 -10.10 -20.07 -6.86
CA LYS A 2 -11.34 -19.34 -6.58
C LYS A 2 -11.04 -18.24 -5.56
N THR A 3 -11.33 -16.99 -5.90
CA THR A 3 -11.10 -15.82 -5.06
C THR A 3 -12.37 -15.36 -4.37
N SER A 4 -12.26 -14.97 -3.11
CA SER A 4 -13.37 -14.46 -2.31
C SER A 4 -12.91 -13.33 -1.38
N ILE A 5 -13.85 -12.58 -0.85
CA ILE A 5 -13.59 -11.53 0.14
C ILE A 5 -14.80 -11.40 1.09
N ALA A 6 -14.52 -11.24 2.37
CA ALA A 6 -15.57 -10.99 3.36
C ALA A 6 -16.11 -9.56 3.26
N THR A 7 -17.43 -9.40 3.33
CA THR A 7 -18.07 -8.07 3.24
C THR A 7 -17.61 -7.10 4.31
N VAL A 8 -17.10 -7.61 5.46
CA VAL A 8 -16.51 -6.78 6.52
C VAL A 8 -15.22 -6.08 6.09
N SER A 9 -14.54 -6.58 5.08
CA SER A 9 -13.25 -6.05 4.58
C SER A 9 -13.41 -4.76 3.77
N ILE A 10 -14.61 -4.40 3.36
CA ILE A 10 -14.91 -3.31 2.43
C ILE A 10 -15.89 -2.32 3.06
N SER A 11 -15.74 -1.04 2.75
CA SER A 11 -16.67 0.04 3.13
C SER A 11 -17.96 0.03 2.30
N GLY A 12 -18.93 0.85 2.69
CA GLY A 12 -20.18 1.03 1.99
C GLY A 12 -21.32 0.12 2.47
N ASP A 13 -22.49 0.26 1.88
CA ASP A 13 -23.61 -0.65 2.10
C ASP A 13 -23.43 -1.97 1.35
N LEU A 14 -24.29 -2.95 1.60
CA LEU A 14 -24.14 -4.29 1.00
C LEU A 14 -24.19 -4.27 -0.52
N ARG A 15 -25.00 -3.39 -1.15
CA ARG A 15 -25.08 -3.28 -2.62
C ARG A 15 -23.80 -2.70 -3.21
N GLU A 16 -23.28 -1.64 -2.60
CA GLU A 16 -22.02 -1.00 -2.98
C GLU A 16 -20.85 -1.98 -2.86
N LYS A 17 -20.82 -2.75 -1.76
CA LYS A 17 -19.81 -3.80 -1.54
C LYS A 17 -19.85 -4.87 -2.63
N LEU A 18 -21.03 -5.43 -2.93
CA LEU A 18 -21.18 -6.48 -3.94
C LEU A 18 -20.82 -5.99 -5.34
N ALA A 19 -21.23 -4.77 -5.70
CA ALA A 19 -20.87 -4.16 -6.97
C ALA A 19 -19.34 -3.96 -7.11
N ALA A 20 -18.68 -3.50 -6.05
CA ALA A 20 -17.24 -3.31 -6.02
C ALA A 20 -16.48 -4.65 -6.10
N ILE A 21 -16.91 -5.66 -5.36
CA ILE A 21 -16.33 -7.01 -5.34
C ILE A 21 -16.41 -7.66 -6.73
N ALA A 22 -17.60 -7.61 -7.35
CA ALA A 22 -17.80 -8.16 -8.69
C ALA A 22 -16.96 -7.42 -9.75
N ALA A 23 -16.90 -6.09 -9.68
CA ALA A 23 -16.13 -5.26 -10.60
C ALA A 23 -14.60 -5.50 -10.47
N ALA A 24 -14.11 -5.90 -9.29
CA ALA A 24 -12.72 -6.24 -9.06
C ALA A 24 -12.33 -7.64 -9.57
N GLY A 25 -13.30 -8.48 -9.97
CA GLY A 25 -13.05 -9.80 -10.54
C GLY A 25 -12.99 -10.95 -9.54
N PHE A 26 -13.54 -10.78 -8.33
CA PHE A 26 -13.71 -11.89 -7.39
C PHE A 26 -14.78 -12.88 -7.88
N ASP A 27 -14.60 -14.17 -7.54
CA ASP A 27 -15.55 -15.24 -7.84
C ASP A 27 -16.65 -15.35 -6.78
N GLY A 28 -16.36 -14.91 -5.54
CA GLY A 28 -17.28 -15.09 -4.43
C GLY A 28 -17.13 -14.07 -3.32
N VAL A 29 -18.01 -14.20 -2.33
CA VAL A 29 -18.10 -13.32 -1.18
C VAL A 29 -18.43 -14.10 0.09
N GLU A 30 -17.80 -13.76 1.21
CA GLU A 30 -18.26 -14.16 2.52
C GLU A 30 -19.26 -13.13 3.04
N ILE A 31 -20.45 -13.57 3.42
CA ILE A 31 -21.45 -12.68 4.01
C ILE A 31 -21.21 -12.58 5.52
N PHE A 32 -20.75 -11.40 5.93
CA PHE A 32 -20.67 -11.04 7.36
C PHE A 32 -22.08 -10.70 7.88
N GLU A 33 -22.53 -11.38 8.91
CA GLU A 33 -23.92 -11.30 9.37
C GLU A 33 -24.39 -9.87 9.66
N ASN A 34 -23.53 -9.00 10.19
CA ASN A 34 -23.91 -7.62 10.47
C ASN A 34 -24.27 -6.83 9.20
N ASP A 35 -23.58 -7.06 8.09
CA ASP A 35 -23.88 -6.41 6.82
C ASP A 35 -25.21 -6.88 6.24
N PHE A 36 -25.53 -8.19 6.42
CA PHE A 36 -26.83 -8.74 6.11
C PHE A 36 -27.94 -8.13 6.97
N LEU A 37 -27.73 -8.04 8.29
CA LEU A 37 -28.73 -7.48 9.23
C LEU A 37 -28.97 -5.97 9.00
N ALA A 38 -28.00 -5.25 8.48
CA ALA A 38 -28.13 -3.83 8.13
C ALA A 38 -28.90 -3.59 6.82
N TYR A 39 -29.09 -4.63 6.00
CA TYR A 39 -29.81 -4.54 4.74
C TYR A 39 -31.32 -4.73 4.95
N ASP A 40 -32.13 -3.82 4.40
CA ASP A 40 -33.60 -3.90 4.46
C ASP A 40 -34.13 -4.83 3.35
N GLY A 41 -34.07 -6.13 3.59
CA GLY A 41 -34.54 -7.16 2.67
C GLY A 41 -34.46 -8.56 3.27
N SER A 42 -35.15 -9.51 2.65
CA SER A 42 -35.14 -10.92 3.06
C SER A 42 -33.82 -11.62 2.71
N PRO A 43 -33.46 -12.72 3.40
CA PRO A 43 -32.29 -13.52 3.05
C PRO A 43 -32.29 -13.99 1.60
N ALA A 44 -33.47 -14.39 1.08
CA ALA A 44 -33.61 -14.81 -0.32
C ALA A 44 -33.35 -13.66 -1.31
N GLU A 45 -33.66 -12.43 -0.95
CA GLU A 45 -33.34 -11.24 -1.78
C GLU A 45 -31.84 -10.97 -1.80
N VAL A 46 -31.17 -11.06 -0.64
CA VAL A 46 -29.71 -10.93 -0.55
C VAL A 46 -29.03 -12.02 -1.39
N GLY A 47 -29.43 -13.27 -1.25
CA GLY A 47 -28.90 -14.37 -2.05
C GLY A 47 -29.07 -14.17 -3.56
N ARG A 48 -30.23 -13.65 -4.01
CA ARG A 48 -30.43 -13.27 -5.43
C ARG A 48 -29.51 -12.15 -5.84
N MET A 49 -29.40 -11.09 -5.03
CA MET A 49 -28.54 -9.94 -5.30
C MET A 49 -27.07 -10.35 -5.48
N VAL A 50 -26.55 -11.25 -4.66
CA VAL A 50 -25.19 -11.80 -4.83
C VAL A 50 -25.05 -12.51 -6.18
N ARG A 51 -25.99 -13.39 -6.53
CA ARG A 51 -25.98 -14.12 -7.81
C ARG A 51 -26.15 -13.21 -9.02
N ASP A 52 -26.96 -12.15 -8.92
CA ASP A 52 -27.15 -11.17 -9.98
C ASP A 52 -25.87 -10.38 -10.31
N HIS A 53 -24.93 -10.28 -9.35
CA HIS A 53 -23.58 -9.76 -9.57
C HIS A 53 -22.59 -10.83 -10.10
N GLY A 54 -23.04 -12.06 -10.34
CA GLY A 54 -22.18 -13.17 -10.78
C GLY A 54 -21.30 -13.74 -9.67
N LEU A 55 -21.59 -13.45 -8.41
CA LEU A 55 -20.84 -13.90 -7.25
C LEU A 55 -21.48 -15.15 -6.61
N GLU A 56 -20.65 -15.98 -5.96
CA GLU A 56 -21.08 -17.07 -5.09
C GLU A 56 -20.92 -16.67 -3.62
N ILE A 57 -21.85 -17.08 -2.75
CA ILE A 57 -21.65 -16.96 -1.30
C ILE A 57 -20.78 -18.13 -0.86
N THR A 58 -19.50 -17.87 -0.60
CA THR A 58 -18.51 -18.90 -0.21
C THR A 58 -18.59 -19.27 1.26
N LEU A 59 -19.10 -18.36 2.11
CA LEU A 59 -19.20 -18.55 3.55
C LEU A 59 -20.25 -17.60 4.15
N PHE A 60 -21.01 -18.10 5.11
CA PHE A 60 -21.82 -17.30 6.03
C PHE A 60 -21.15 -17.24 7.40
N GLN A 61 -20.92 -16.05 7.95
CA GLN A 61 -20.12 -15.86 9.16
C GLN A 61 -20.59 -14.67 10.02
N PRO A 62 -20.27 -14.67 11.34
CA PRO A 62 -19.73 -15.76 12.17
C PRO A 62 -20.80 -16.43 13.02
N PHE A 63 -20.63 -17.69 13.35
CA PHE A 63 -21.38 -18.36 14.43
C PHE A 63 -20.48 -18.56 15.65
N ARG A 64 -20.91 -18.07 16.82
CA ARG A 64 -20.07 -17.98 18.02
C ARG A 64 -20.69 -18.68 19.20
N ASP A 65 -19.84 -19.00 20.21
CA ASP A 65 -20.20 -19.60 21.49
C ASP A 65 -20.99 -20.90 21.32
N PHE A 66 -20.41 -21.83 20.54
CA PHE A 66 -21.06 -23.09 20.23
C PHE A 66 -20.53 -24.26 21.06
N GLU A 67 -19.26 -24.68 20.83
CA GLU A 67 -18.71 -25.91 21.40
C GLU A 67 -18.41 -25.80 22.90
N GLY A 68 -18.50 -26.93 23.59
CA GLY A 68 -18.15 -27.04 25.01
C GLY A 68 -19.06 -26.32 25.97
N MET A 69 -20.28 -25.98 25.60
CA MET A 69 -21.22 -25.32 26.50
C MET A 69 -21.80 -26.32 27.52
N PRO A 70 -22.12 -25.88 28.79
CA PRO A 70 -22.88 -26.68 29.73
C PRO A 70 -24.23 -27.09 29.15
N GLU A 71 -24.80 -28.21 29.65
CA GLU A 71 -25.96 -28.90 29.05
C GLU A 71 -27.13 -27.98 28.64
N GLN A 72 -27.56 -27.08 29.52
CA GLN A 72 -28.67 -26.16 29.22
C GLN A 72 -28.30 -25.17 28.08
N GLN A 73 -27.09 -24.64 28.10
CA GLN A 73 -26.58 -23.72 27.05
C GLN A 73 -26.26 -24.48 25.79
N ARG A 74 -25.82 -25.74 25.87
CA ARG A 74 -25.58 -26.63 24.75
C ARG A 74 -26.83 -26.80 23.88
N SER A 75 -27.96 -27.16 24.52
CA SER A 75 -29.24 -27.30 23.81
C SER A 75 -29.62 -26.02 23.06
N ARG A 76 -29.44 -24.84 23.69
CA ARG A 76 -29.70 -23.54 23.06
C ARG A 76 -28.72 -23.24 21.91
N ALA A 77 -27.44 -23.64 22.03
CA ALA A 77 -26.47 -23.46 20.96
C ALA A 77 -26.87 -24.25 19.69
N PHE A 78 -27.37 -25.48 19.86
CA PHE A 78 -27.92 -26.26 18.75
C PHE A 78 -29.19 -25.66 18.14
N GLU A 79 -30.11 -25.14 18.96
CA GLU A 79 -31.30 -24.42 18.46
C GLU A 79 -30.91 -23.18 17.65
N ARG A 80 -29.89 -22.45 18.11
CA ARG A 80 -29.34 -21.30 17.35
C ARG A 80 -28.74 -21.74 16.03
N ALA A 81 -28.00 -22.85 16.00
CA ALA A 81 -27.42 -23.40 14.78
C ALA A 81 -28.51 -23.79 13.76
N GLU A 82 -29.58 -24.46 14.21
CA GLU A 82 -30.71 -24.81 13.31
C GLU A 82 -31.33 -23.58 12.66
N ARG A 83 -31.52 -22.48 13.40
CA ARG A 83 -32.03 -21.22 12.84
C ARG A 83 -31.05 -20.58 11.84
N LYS A 84 -29.72 -20.74 12.06
CA LYS A 84 -28.73 -20.30 11.07
C LYS A 84 -28.77 -21.16 9.82
N PHE A 85 -29.02 -22.46 9.96
CA PHE A 85 -29.21 -23.35 8.81
C PHE A 85 -30.44 -22.98 7.98
N ASP A 86 -31.57 -22.59 8.61
CA ASP A 86 -32.73 -22.05 7.90
C ASP A 86 -32.35 -20.81 7.09
N LEU A 87 -31.65 -19.86 7.72
CA LEU A 87 -31.17 -18.63 7.07
C LEU A 87 -30.23 -18.93 5.90
N MET A 88 -29.28 -19.85 6.07
CA MET A 88 -28.35 -20.25 5.01
C MET A 88 -29.06 -20.83 3.79
N GLN A 89 -30.08 -21.65 4.00
CA GLN A 89 -30.87 -22.21 2.89
C GLN A 89 -31.63 -21.12 2.11
N GLU A 90 -32.16 -20.11 2.81
CA GLU A 90 -32.79 -18.96 2.16
C GLU A 90 -31.79 -18.09 1.40
N LEU A 91 -30.59 -17.83 1.95
CA LEU A 91 -29.49 -17.12 1.30
C LEU A 91 -28.97 -17.88 0.06
N GLY A 92 -28.99 -19.21 0.13
CA GLY A 92 -28.44 -20.08 -0.91
C GLY A 92 -26.92 -20.31 -0.72
N THR A 93 -26.46 -20.47 0.51
CA THR A 93 -25.08 -20.84 0.87
C THR A 93 -25.07 -22.17 1.62
N ASP A 94 -23.99 -22.91 1.49
CA ASP A 94 -23.86 -24.24 2.10
C ASP A 94 -22.85 -24.32 3.25
N LEU A 95 -22.01 -23.30 3.47
CA LEU A 95 -20.94 -23.29 4.45
C LEU A 95 -21.13 -22.21 5.52
N MET A 96 -21.04 -22.60 6.79
CA MET A 96 -21.06 -21.71 7.95
C MET A 96 -19.73 -21.76 8.70
N LEU A 97 -19.21 -20.59 9.08
CA LEU A 97 -18.07 -20.48 9.99
C LEU A 97 -18.53 -20.55 11.45
N VAL A 98 -17.93 -21.46 12.20
CA VAL A 98 -18.02 -21.53 13.67
C VAL A 98 -16.68 -21.13 14.27
N CYS A 99 -16.65 -19.99 14.96
CA CYS A 99 -15.47 -19.56 15.71
C CYS A 99 -15.30 -20.37 17.00
N SER A 100 -14.06 -20.66 17.38
CA SER A 100 -13.77 -21.25 18.68
C SER A 100 -14.33 -20.42 19.83
N ASN A 101 -14.82 -21.12 20.85
CA ASN A 101 -15.61 -20.53 21.92
C ASN A 101 -14.78 -19.60 22.82
N VAL A 102 -15.30 -18.40 23.07
CA VAL A 102 -14.71 -17.40 23.97
C VAL A 102 -15.54 -17.19 25.26
N SER A 103 -16.69 -17.85 25.37
CA SER A 103 -17.57 -17.72 26.53
C SER A 103 -16.86 -18.15 27.82
N PRO A 104 -17.01 -17.38 28.92
CA PRO A 104 -16.50 -17.80 30.21
C PRO A 104 -17.18 -19.08 30.75
N LEU A 105 -18.32 -19.47 30.18
CA LEU A 105 -19.04 -20.68 30.53
C LEU A 105 -18.55 -21.93 29.79
N ALA A 106 -17.75 -21.76 28.73
CA ALA A 106 -17.27 -22.89 27.95
C ALA A 106 -16.41 -23.85 28.77
N LEU A 107 -16.67 -25.12 28.57
CA LEU A 107 -15.95 -26.25 29.19
C LEU A 107 -14.93 -26.78 28.20
N GLY A 108 -13.69 -26.90 28.62
CA GLY A 108 -12.62 -27.44 27.77
C GLY A 108 -12.75 -28.94 27.50
N GLY A 109 -11.91 -29.39 26.59
CA GLY A 109 -11.74 -30.79 26.21
C GLY A 109 -12.00 -31.06 24.74
N ILE A 110 -10.99 -31.61 24.08
CA ILE A 110 -11.01 -31.91 22.63
C ILE A 110 -12.15 -32.92 22.31
N ASP A 111 -12.30 -33.97 23.10
CA ASP A 111 -13.35 -34.97 22.86
C ASP A 111 -14.75 -34.39 22.99
N ARG A 112 -14.96 -33.50 23.98
CA ARG A 112 -16.25 -32.82 24.17
C ARG A 112 -16.57 -31.95 22.94
N ALA A 113 -15.63 -31.15 22.50
CA ALA A 113 -15.80 -30.32 21.31
C ALA A 113 -16.03 -31.18 20.07
N ALA A 114 -15.30 -32.27 19.91
CA ALA A 114 -15.47 -33.21 18.81
C ALA A 114 -16.85 -33.88 18.77
N ASP A 115 -17.41 -34.24 19.95
CA ASP A 115 -18.78 -34.79 20.05
C ASP A 115 -19.83 -33.73 19.67
N ASP A 116 -19.66 -32.48 20.12
CA ASP A 116 -20.51 -31.36 19.70
C ASP A 116 -20.49 -31.13 18.20
N PHE A 117 -19.30 -31.10 17.59
CA PHE A 117 -19.16 -30.96 16.14
C PHE A 117 -19.67 -32.16 15.36
N ARG A 118 -19.54 -33.39 15.88
CA ARG A 118 -20.13 -34.58 15.24
C ARG A 118 -21.66 -34.44 15.14
N GLU A 119 -22.32 -34.09 16.25
CA GLU A 119 -23.77 -33.86 16.28
C GLU A 119 -24.18 -32.70 15.36
N LEU A 120 -23.39 -31.60 15.36
CA LEU A 120 -23.64 -30.47 14.47
C LEU A 120 -23.51 -30.88 12.99
N GLY A 121 -22.52 -31.71 12.67
CA GLY A 121 -22.33 -32.27 11.32
C GLY A 121 -23.49 -33.14 10.86
N GLU A 122 -24.04 -33.98 11.74
CA GLU A 122 -25.23 -34.77 11.45
C GLU A 122 -26.46 -33.89 11.16
N ARG A 123 -26.63 -32.79 11.89
CA ARG A 123 -27.71 -31.83 11.66
C ARG A 123 -27.52 -31.05 10.36
N ALA A 124 -26.33 -30.54 10.11
CA ALA A 124 -25.97 -29.85 8.88
C ALA A 124 -26.11 -30.77 7.64
N GLY A 125 -25.62 -32.02 7.76
CA GLY A 125 -25.69 -33.00 6.67
C GLY A 125 -27.11 -33.35 6.22
N ARG A 126 -28.09 -33.39 7.14
CA ARG A 126 -29.50 -33.57 6.80
C ARG A 126 -30.09 -32.46 5.92
N ARG A 127 -29.42 -31.30 5.88
CA ARG A 127 -29.81 -30.11 5.10
C ARG A 127 -28.86 -29.84 3.93
N ALA A 128 -27.93 -30.76 3.67
CA ALA A 128 -26.86 -30.58 2.67
C ALA A 128 -25.97 -29.35 2.95
N LEU A 129 -25.77 -29.02 4.24
CA LEU A 129 -24.94 -27.91 4.68
C LEU A 129 -23.62 -28.44 5.29
N ARG A 130 -22.61 -27.58 5.34
CA ARG A 130 -21.30 -27.82 5.91
C ARG A 130 -20.98 -26.81 6.99
N VAL A 131 -20.09 -27.16 7.89
CA VAL A 131 -19.63 -26.31 8.98
C VAL A 131 -18.11 -26.31 9.00
N GLY A 132 -17.51 -25.16 8.95
CA GLY A 132 -16.07 -24.95 9.11
C GLY A 132 -15.75 -24.45 10.51
N TYR A 133 -14.79 -25.09 11.19
CA TYR A 133 -14.32 -24.69 12.51
C TYR A 133 -13.05 -23.87 12.43
N GLU A 134 -13.05 -22.70 13.06
CA GLU A 134 -11.94 -21.76 13.10
C GLU A 134 -11.40 -21.59 14.52
N ALA A 135 -10.08 -21.71 14.71
CA ALA A 135 -9.41 -21.41 15.96
C ALA A 135 -9.08 -19.91 16.05
N LEU A 136 -9.87 -19.15 16.79
CA LEU A 136 -9.54 -17.75 17.10
C LEU A 136 -8.26 -17.67 17.94
N ALA A 137 -7.36 -16.72 17.63
CA ALA A 137 -6.11 -16.52 18.39
C ALA A 137 -6.32 -16.27 19.90
N TRP A 138 -7.50 -15.78 20.28
CA TRP A 138 -7.94 -15.56 21.68
C TRP A 138 -9.00 -16.55 22.13
N GLY A 139 -9.18 -17.67 21.43
CA GLY A 139 -10.11 -18.73 21.82
C GLY A 139 -9.83 -19.25 23.24
N ARG A 140 -10.89 -19.52 23.99
CA ARG A 140 -10.75 -19.86 25.41
C ARG A 140 -10.04 -21.19 25.65
N HIS A 141 -10.40 -22.22 24.89
CA HIS A 141 -9.84 -23.57 25.01
C HIS A 141 -9.20 -24.07 23.72
N THR A 142 -9.59 -23.51 22.59
CA THR A 142 -9.03 -23.78 21.26
C THR A 142 -8.60 -22.46 20.64
N SER A 143 -7.29 -22.27 20.53
CA SER A 143 -6.69 -21.06 19.96
C SER A 143 -5.52 -21.38 19.00
N ASP A 144 -5.46 -22.65 18.58
CA ASP A 144 -4.40 -23.21 17.75
C ASP A 144 -5.06 -24.08 16.67
N HIS A 145 -4.64 -23.89 15.41
CA HIS A 145 -5.16 -24.67 14.28
C HIS A 145 -4.94 -26.18 14.45
N ARG A 146 -3.90 -26.59 15.19
CA ARG A 146 -3.62 -28.02 15.47
C ARG A 146 -4.68 -28.63 16.37
N ASP A 147 -5.12 -27.90 17.42
CA ASP A 147 -6.20 -28.35 18.29
C ASP A 147 -7.54 -28.36 17.55
N ALA A 148 -7.79 -27.33 16.71
CA ALA A 148 -8.99 -27.30 15.88
C ALA A 148 -9.00 -28.47 14.87
N TRP A 149 -7.86 -28.78 14.26
CA TRP A 149 -7.73 -29.94 13.39
C TRP A 149 -7.98 -31.25 14.15
N GLU A 150 -7.43 -31.40 15.36
CA GLU A 150 -7.65 -32.60 16.17
C GLU A 150 -9.13 -32.77 16.54
N ILE A 151 -9.85 -31.68 16.83
CA ILE A 151 -11.29 -31.68 17.07
C ILE A 151 -12.05 -32.13 15.81
N VAL A 152 -11.76 -31.55 14.66
CA VAL A 152 -12.37 -31.91 13.36
C VAL A 152 -12.09 -33.37 13.02
N ARG A 153 -10.85 -33.83 13.22
CA ARG A 153 -10.42 -35.20 12.97
C ARG A 153 -11.17 -36.19 13.85
N ARG A 154 -11.38 -35.89 15.15
CA ARG A 154 -12.13 -36.74 16.08
C ARG A 154 -13.64 -36.66 15.86
N ALA A 155 -14.18 -35.52 15.45
CA ALA A 155 -15.57 -35.41 15.03
C ALA A 155 -15.87 -36.39 13.88
N ASN A 156 -14.90 -36.61 12.98
CA ASN A 156 -14.92 -37.59 11.89
C ASN A 156 -16.24 -37.57 11.10
N HIS A 157 -16.69 -36.36 10.72
CA HIS A 157 -17.92 -36.18 9.96
C HIS A 157 -17.64 -35.43 8.64
N PRO A 158 -18.19 -35.86 7.50
CA PRO A 158 -17.88 -35.25 6.18
C PRO A 158 -18.33 -33.79 6.07
N ASN A 159 -19.34 -33.38 6.80
CA ASN A 159 -19.87 -32.00 6.80
C ASN A 159 -19.17 -31.07 7.82
N ILE A 160 -18.15 -31.57 8.52
CA ILE A 160 -17.31 -30.77 9.44
C ILE A 160 -15.91 -30.70 8.85
N GLY A 161 -15.40 -29.49 8.70
CA GLY A 161 -14.05 -29.22 8.21
C GLY A 161 -13.38 -28.09 8.98
N LEU A 162 -12.17 -27.76 8.58
CA LEU A 162 -11.36 -26.73 9.18
C LEU A 162 -11.46 -25.44 8.35
N ILE A 163 -11.49 -24.30 9.02
CA ILE A 163 -11.18 -23.00 8.43
C ILE A 163 -9.81 -22.58 8.94
N LEU A 164 -8.93 -22.24 8.02
CA LEU A 164 -7.61 -21.72 8.34
C LEU A 164 -7.57 -20.23 8.07
N ASP A 165 -7.37 -19.44 9.12
CA ASP A 165 -7.13 -18.00 9.01
C ASP A 165 -5.64 -17.72 9.28
N SER A 166 -4.99 -17.05 8.32
CA SER A 166 -3.56 -16.73 8.40
C SER A 166 -3.25 -15.82 9.59
N PHE A 167 -4.10 -14.81 9.90
CA PHE A 167 -3.87 -13.94 11.04
C PHE A 167 -3.84 -14.72 12.34
N HIS A 168 -4.81 -15.59 12.59
CA HIS A 168 -4.89 -16.34 13.85
C HIS A 168 -3.69 -17.26 14.05
N THR A 169 -3.20 -17.87 12.99
CA THR A 169 -2.00 -18.72 13.01
C THR A 169 -0.73 -17.89 13.23
N LEU A 170 -0.54 -16.84 12.44
CA LEU A 170 0.71 -16.06 12.40
C LEU A 170 0.85 -15.11 13.59
N ALA A 171 -0.23 -14.48 14.05
CA ALA A 171 -0.21 -13.60 15.22
C ALA A 171 0.22 -14.34 16.50
N ARG A 172 -0.04 -15.65 16.57
CA ARG A 172 0.43 -16.51 17.65
C ARG A 172 1.83 -17.11 17.39
N ARG A 173 2.45 -16.77 16.27
CA ARG A 173 3.77 -17.29 15.86
C ARG A 173 3.82 -18.81 15.83
N MET A 174 2.73 -19.44 15.40
CA MET A 174 2.66 -20.90 15.30
C MET A 174 3.48 -21.41 14.11
N ASP A 175 4.01 -22.61 14.25
CA ASP A 175 4.72 -23.30 13.17
C ASP A 175 3.75 -23.67 12.05
N VAL A 176 3.85 -22.98 10.92
CA VAL A 176 2.99 -23.21 9.74
C VAL A 176 3.26 -24.56 9.06
N GLU A 177 4.43 -25.17 9.24
CA GLU A 177 4.75 -26.48 8.65
C GLU A 177 3.82 -27.58 9.15
N THR A 178 3.21 -27.41 10.32
CA THR A 178 2.21 -28.35 10.85
C THR A 178 0.93 -28.40 10.00
N ILE A 179 0.64 -27.39 9.19
CA ILE A 179 -0.49 -27.36 8.26
C ILE A 179 -0.34 -28.41 7.16
N ARG A 180 0.89 -28.71 6.72
CA ARG A 180 1.18 -29.69 5.65
C ARG A 180 0.66 -31.10 5.96
N ALA A 181 0.41 -31.43 7.23
CA ALA A 181 -0.12 -32.72 7.67
C ALA A 181 -1.67 -32.80 7.60
N ILE A 182 -2.35 -31.70 7.30
CA ILE A 182 -3.82 -31.64 7.22
C ILE A 182 -4.24 -32.02 5.79
N PRO A 183 -5.14 -32.98 5.60
CA PRO A 183 -5.66 -33.31 4.26
C PRO A 183 -6.40 -32.09 3.67
N GLY A 184 -6.08 -31.72 2.42
CA GLY A 184 -6.63 -30.52 1.78
C GLY A 184 -8.15 -30.55 1.64
N ASP A 185 -8.77 -31.73 1.47
CA ASP A 185 -10.22 -31.93 1.42
C ASP A 185 -10.94 -31.71 2.76
N ARG A 186 -10.17 -31.59 3.86
CA ARG A 186 -10.68 -31.26 5.20
C ARG A 186 -10.58 -29.77 5.54
N ILE A 187 -9.94 -28.99 4.71
CA ILE A 187 -9.91 -27.54 4.76
C ILE A 187 -11.04 -27.02 3.87
N PHE A 188 -12.03 -26.32 4.43
CA PHE A 188 -13.22 -25.90 3.68
C PHE A 188 -13.06 -24.51 3.07
N ILE A 189 -12.34 -23.62 3.75
CA ILE A 189 -11.97 -22.31 3.25
C ILE A 189 -10.68 -21.82 3.94
N VAL A 190 -9.91 -21.03 3.22
CA VAL A 190 -8.71 -20.36 3.76
C VAL A 190 -8.96 -18.86 3.78
N GLN A 191 -8.91 -18.27 4.98
CA GLN A 191 -9.01 -16.82 5.18
C GLN A 191 -7.61 -16.22 5.27
N LEU A 192 -7.42 -15.12 4.57
CA LEU A 192 -6.12 -14.47 4.42
C LEU A 192 -6.20 -13.03 4.91
N ALA A 193 -5.27 -12.70 5.78
CA ALA A 193 -4.96 -11.37 6.23
C ALA A 193 -3.47 -11.28 6.59
N ASP A 194 -2.91 -10.12 6.38
CA ASP A 194 -1.61 -9.70 6.89
C ASP A 194 -1.82 -8.71 8.06
N ALA A 195 -0.77 -8.23 8.69
CA ALA A 195 -0.82 -7.18 9.70
C ALA A 195 0.59 -6.61 9.98
N PRO A 196 0.72 -5.38 10.49
CA PRO A 196 2.00 -4.89 10.98
C PRO A 196 2.44 -5.72 12.19
N LEU A 197 3.73 -6.07 12.28
CA LEU A 197 4.27 -6.87 13.37
C LEU A 197 4.52 -6.01 14.61
N ILE A 198 3.50 -5.87 15.45
CA ILE A 198 3.53 -5.10 16.70
C ILE A 198 3.01 -5.94 17.87
N ASP A 199 3.56 -5.70 19.06
CA ASP A 199 3.10 -6.39 20.28
C ASP A 199 1.89 -5.67 20.86
N MET A 200 0.72 -6.30 20.74
CA MET A 200 -0.53 -5.82 21.31
C MET A 200 -1.48 -6.98 21.65
N ASP A 201 -2.61 -6.67 22.29
CA ASP A 201 -3.67 -7.63 22.51
C ASP A 201 -4.16 -8.23 21.21
N LEU A 202 -4.25 -9.57 21.14
CA LEU A 202 -4.56 -10.30 19.90
C LEU A 202 -5.94 -9.96 19.33
N LEU A 203 -6.94 -9.75 20.20
CA LEU A 203 -8.28 -9.37 19.75
C LEU A 203 -8.29 -7.96 19.18
N TYR A 204 -7.61 -7.01 19.86
CA TYR A 204 -7.52 -5.64 19.41
C TYR A 204 -6.73 -5.56 18.09
N TRP A 205 -5.61 -6.28 18.00
CA TRP A 205 -4.82 -6.38 16.77
C TRP A 205 -5.63 -6.91 15.59
N SER A 206 -6.35 -8.04 15.81
CA SER A 206 -7.22 -8.62 14.79
C SER A 206 -8.36 -7.69 14.33
N ARG A 207 -8.89 -6.87 15.22
CA ARG A 207 -10.09 -6.05 14.92
C ARG A 207 -9.79 -4.74 14.20
N HIS A 208 -8.55 -4.25 14.29
CA HIS A 208 -8.23 -2.90 13.85
C HIS A 208 -7.04 -2.79 12.89
N PHE A 209 -6.20 -3.83 12.78
CA PHE A 209 -4.91 -3.72 12.10
C PHE A 209 -4.63 -4.81 11.07
N ARG A 210 -5.63 -5.58 10.65
CA ARG A 210 -5.43 -6.52 9.55
C ARG A 210 -5.23 -5.75 8.25
N ASN A 211 -4.27 -6.19 7.45
CA ASN A 211 -3.93 -5.64 6.13
C ASN A 211 -4.18 -6.69 5.05
N MET A 212 -4.20 -6.26 3.80
CA MET A 212 -4.16 -7.19 2.67
C MET A 212 -2.82 -7.94 2.65
N PRO A 213 -2.77 -9.20 2.19
CA PRO A 213 -1.51 -9.93 2.01
C PRO A 213 -0.45 -9.14 1.23
N GLY A 214 0.73 -8.96 1.83
CA GLY A 214 1.84 -8.18 1.28
C GLY A 214 1.92 -6.72 1.75
N GLU A 215 0.89 -6.20 2.41
CA GLU A 215 0.92 -4.87 3.03
C GLU A 215 1.49 -4.87 4.45
N GLY A 216 1.32 -5.97 5.19
CA GLY A 216 1.83 -6.14 6.55
C GLY A 216 3.22 -6.80 6.61
N ASP A 217 3.55 -7.33 7.77
CA ASP A 217 4.86 -7.93 8.07
C ASP A 217 4.76 -9.40 8.50
N LEU A 218 3.55 -9.98 8.47
CA LEU A 218 3.36 -11.39 8.79
C LEU A 218 3.84 -12.29 7.64
N PRO A 219 4.40 -13.48 7.91
CA PRO A 219 4.90 -14.40 6.87
C PRO A 219 3.75 -15.14 6.16
N VAL A 220 2.84 -14.39 5.51
CA VAL A 220 1.65 -14.94 4.84
C VAL A 220 2.02 -15.85 3.67
N VAL A 221 3.13 -15.58 2.98
CA VAL A 221 3.64 -16.45 1.91
C VAL A 221 3.98 -17.83 2.46
N ASP A 222 4.66 -17.94 3.60
CA ASP A 222 5.02 -19.22 4.20
C ASP A 222 3.78 -20.00 4.66
N PHE A 223 2.79 -19.30 5.21
CA PHE A 223 1.49 -19.89 5.54
C PHE A 223 0.84 -20.50 4.28
N MET A 224 0.76 -19.74 3.19
CA MET A 224 0.13 -20.21 1.95
C MET A 224 0.93 -21.33 1.26
N ARG A 225 2.26 -21.34 1.36
CA ARG A 225 3.09 -22.46 0.90
C ARG A 225 2.73 -23.76 1.63
N ALA A 226 2.54 -23.67 2.95
CA ALA A 226 2.12 -24.83 3.75
C ALA A 226 0.70 -25.30 3.37
N VAL A 227 -0.24 -24.37 3.14
CA VAL A 227 -1.59 -24.69 2.66
C VAL A 227 -1.56 -25.33 1.27
N ALA A 228 -0.84 -24.75 0.31
CA ALA A 228 -0.73 -25.30 -1.04
C ALA A 228 -0.20 -26.75 -1.04
N ALA A 229 0.75 -27.07 -0.16
CA ALA A 229 1.31 -28.41 -0.02
C ALA A 229 0.32 -29.47 0.50
N THR A 230 -0.84 -29.06 1.05
CA THR A 230 -1.92 -30.01 1.45
C THR A 230 -2.74 -30.52 0.27
N GLY A 231 -2.59 -29.92 -0.91
CA GLY A 231 -3.46 -30.17 -2.06
C GLY A 231 -4.82 -29.46 -1.96
N TYR A 232 -4.93 -28.42 -1.12
CA TYR A 232 -6.14 -27.60 -1.02
C TYR A 232 -6.42 -26.86 -2.33
N ASP A 233 -7.66 -26.96 -2.83
CA ASP A 233 -8.13 -26.35 -4.08
C ASP A 233 -9.40 -25.49 -3.90
N GLY A 234 -9.80 -25.23 -2.67
CA GLY A 234 -10.97 -24.42 -2.32
C GLY A 234 -10.75 -22.90 -2.44
N PRO A 235 -11.74 -22.09 -1.99
CA PRO A 235 -11.67 -20.65 -2.05
C PRO A 235 -10.58 -20.05 -1.14
N LEU A 236 -9.86 -19.06 -1.67
CA LEU A 236 -9.02 -18.16 -0.91
C LEU A 236 -9.78 -16.85 -0.67
N SER A 237 -9.98 -16.49 0.57
CA SER A 237 -10.84 -15.38 0.94
C SER A 237 -10.10 -14.36 1.79
N LEU A 238 -10.32 -13.09 1.54
CA LEU A 238 -9.78 -12.01 2.36
C LEU A 238 -10.73 -11.71 3.52
N GLU A 239 -10.21 -11.73 4.75
CA GLU A 239 -10.95 -11.30 5.93
C GLU A 239 -10.21 -10.19 6.68
N ILE A 240 -10.50 -8.95 6.29
CA ILE A 240 -9.75 -7.77 6.73
C ILE A 240 -10.60 -6.93 7.68
N PHE A 241 -10.22 -6.92 8.96
CA PHE A 241 -10.75 -5.98 9.94
C PHE A 241 -9.76 -4.83 10.10
N ASN A 242 -10.05 -3.72 9.42
CA ASN A 242 -9.21 -2.52 9.48
C ASN A 242 -10.10 -1.27 9.41
N ASP A 243 -9.96 -0.38 10.38
CA ASP A 243 -10.80 0.82 10.48
C ASP A 243 -10.52 1.80 9.33
N GLN A 244 -9.30 1.83 8.80
CA GLN A 244 -8.92 2.68 7.68
C GLN A 244 -9.59 2.24 6.38
N PHE A 245 -9.62 0.93 6.10
CA PHE A 245 -10.30 0.40 4.91
C PHE A 245 -11.81 0.68 4.93
N ARG A 246 -12.42 0.73 6.09
CA ARG A 246 -13.84 1.07 6.22
C ARG A 246 -14.17 2.52 5.87
N GLY A 247 -13.17 3.40 5.84
CA GLY A 247 -13.30 4.79 5.39
C GLY A 247 -12.96 5.03 3.93
N GLY A 248 -12.33 4.05 3.26
CA GLY A 248 -11.86 4.16 1.88
C GLY A 248 -12.93 3.88 0.82
N SER A 249 -12.55 4.02 -0.45
CA SER A 249 -13.41 3.68 -1.59
C SER A 249 -13.64 2.18 -1.70
N PRO A 250 -14.87 1.66 -1.71
CA PRO A 250 -15.15 0.23 -1.86
C PRO A 250 -14.46 -0.37 -3.09
N ARG A 251 -14.49 0.36 -4.21
CA ARG A 251 -13.90 -0.10 -5.48
C ARG A 251 -12.38 -0.22 -5.41
N SER A 252 -11.71 0.77 -4.84
CA SER A 252 -10.26 0.75 -4.71
C SER A 252 -9.79 -0.38 -3.80
N ILE A 253 -10.48 -0.57 -2.66
CA ILE A 253 -10.19 -1.63 -1.70
C ILE A 253 -10.40 -3.02 -2.33
N ALA A 254 -11.49 -3.20 -3.10
CA ALA A 254 -11.74 -4.47 -3.77
C ALA A 254 -10.68 -4.81 -4.82
N VAL A 255 -10.26 -3.83 -5.65
CA VAL A 255 -9.19 -4.01 -6.64
C VAL A 255 -7.87 -4.35 -5.95
N ASP A 256 -7.55 -3.67 -4.86
CA ASP A 256 -6.34 -3.91 -4.09
C ASP A 256 -6.35 -5.30 -3.44
N GLY A 257 -7.47 -5.68 -2.85
CA GLY A 257 -7.67 -7.02 -2.30
C GLY A 257 -7.47 -8.12 -3.35
N HIS A 258 -8.06 -7.97 -4.54
CA HIS A 258 -7.87 -8.93 -5.62
C HIS A 258 -6.40 -8.99 -6.07
N ARG A 259 -5.73 -7.82 -6.22
CA ARG A 259 -4.29 -7.72 -6.49
C ARG A 259 -3.46 -8.47 -5.45
N SER A 260 -3.80 -8.32 -4.17
CA SER A 260 -3.07 -8.96 -3.07
C SER A 260 -3.10 -10.49 -3.15
N LEU A 261 -4.27 -11.08 -3.47
CA LEU A 261 -4.41 -12.52 -3.65
C LEU A 261 -3.63 -13.02 -4.87
N VAL A 262 -3.76 -12.36 -6.01
CA VAL A 262 -3.03 -12.72 -7.24
C VAL A 262 -1.52 -12.64 -7.02
N TYR A 263 -1.05 -11.59 -6.36
CA TYR A 263 0.36 -11.40 -6.04
C TYR A 263 0.88 -12.43 -5.03
N LEU A 264 0.12 -12.71 -3.96
CA LEU A 264 0.46 -13.74 -2.99
C LEU A 264 0.64 -15.10 -3.68
N MET A 265 -0.30 -15.48 -4.53
CA MET A 265 -0.26 -16.78 -5.20
C MET A 265 0.82 -16.86 -6.29
N ASP A 266 1.17 -15.74 -6.95
CA ASP A 266 2.35 -15.66 -7.83
C ASP A 266 3.64 -15.95 -7.04
N GLN A 267 3.77 -15.41 -5.82
CA GLN A 267 4.92 -15.68 -4.95
C GLN A 267 4.97 -17.15 -4.51
N VAL A 268 3.83 -17.72 -4.11
CA VAL A 268 3.73 -19.12 -3.69
C VAL A 268 4.08 -20.07 -4.85
N ALA A 269 3.53 -19.84 -6.05
CA ALA A 269 3.81 -20.64 -7.23
C ALA A 269 5.31 -20.63 -7.62
N ARG A 270 5.97 -19.47 -7.48
CA ARG A 270 7.41 -19.35 -7.72
C ARG A 270 8.26 -20.04 -6.64
N ALA A 271 7.80 -20.05 -5.39
CA ALA A 271 8.50 -20.68 -4.27
C ALA A 271 8.31 -22.21 -4.23
N GLU A 272 7.20 -22.71 -4.77
CA GLU A 272 6.83 -24.14 -4.79
C GLU A 272 6.57 -24.62 -6.24
N PRO A 273 7.60 -24.67 -7.11
CA PRO A 273 7.43 -24.95 -8.53
C PRO A 273 6.93 -26.38 -8.81
N ASP A 274 7.07 -27.29 -7.85
CA ASP A 274 6.63 -28.68 -7.96
C ASP A 274 5.15 -28.88 -7.57
N ILE A 275 4.50 -27.84 -7.03
CA ILE A 275 3.08 -27.87 -6.67
C ILE A 275 2.26 -27.23 -7.79
N ALA A 276 1.29 -27.97 -8.32
CA ALA A 276 0.35 -27.42 -9.29
C ALA A 276 -0.59 -26.41 -8.60
N ILE A 277 -0.36 -25.14 -8.83
CA ILE A 277 -1.17 -24.04 -8.30
C ILE A 277 -1.87 -23.37 -9.48
N ASP A 278 -3.20 -23.33 -9.44
CA ASP A 278 -4.00 -22.63 -10.46
C ASP A 278 -3.99 -21.13 -10.19
N VAL A 279 -3.03 -20.42 -10.81
CA VAL A 279 -2.90 -18.96 -10.74
C VAL A 279 -2.71 -18.39 -12.13
N PRO A 280 -3.16 -17.13 -12.38
CA PRO A 280 -2.83 -16.44 -13.62
C PRO A 280 -1.31 -16.33 -13.77
N ALA A 281 -0.79 -16.68 -14.94
CA ALA A 281 0.63 -16.50 -15.23
C ALA A 281 0.95 -15.00 -15.28
N LEU A 282 1.72 -14.51 -14.33
CA LEU A 282 2.21 -13.13 -14.32
C LEU A 282 3.60 -13.06 -14.94
N PRO A 283 3.91 -12.03 -15.76
CA PRO A 283 5.28 -11.66 -16.07
C PRO A 283 6.08 -11.47 -14.79
N GLU A 284 7.38 -11.64 -14.81
CA GLU A 284 8.24 -11.36 -13.66
C GLU A 284 8.14 -9.89 -13.24
N ARG A 285 8.42 -9.61 -11.95
CA ARG A 285 8.61 -8.24 -11.50
C ARG A 285 9.80 -7.62 -12.23
N VAL A 286 9.66 -6.39 -12.70
CA VAL A 286 10.67 -5.72 -13.50
C VAL A 286 11.62 -4.93 -12.60
N ALA A 287 12.92 -4.96 -12.91
CA ALA A 287 13.89 -4.13 -12.23
C ALA A 287 13.73 -2.67 -12.63
N VAL A 288 13.89 -1.79 -11.65
CA VAL A 288 13.84 -0.33 -11.82
C VAL A 288 15.16 0.25 -11.30
N SER A 289 15.88 0.94 -12.17
CA SER A 289 17.21 1.50 -11.85
C SER A 289 17.18 2.98 -11.45
N GLY A 290 16.02 3.63 -11.49
CA GLY A 290 15.87 5.02 -11.07
C GLY A 290 14.70 5.75 -11.71
N ILE A 291 14.67 7.06 -11.46
CA ILE A 291 13.70 7.99 -12.04
C ILE A 291 14.36 8.68 -13.23
N GLU A 292 13.75 8.58 -14.40
CA GLU A 292 14.25 9.20 -15.63
C GLU A 292 13.93 10.69 -15.69
N PHE A 293 12.70 11.06 -15.31
CA PHE A 293 12.23 12.44 -15.30
C PHE A 293 11.08 12.64 -14.32
N VAL A 294 10.86 13.91 -13.97
CA VAL A 294 9.63 14.35 -13.29
C VAL A 294 9.02 15.48 -14.11
N GLU A 295 7.70 15.43 -14.34
CA GLU A 295 6.96 16.40 -15.13
C GLU A 295 6.02 17.21 -14.26
N PHE A 296 6.13 18.53 -14.38
CA PHE A 296 5.29 19.51 -13.68
C PHE A 296 4.24 20.08 -14.62
N ALA A 297 3.01 20.15 -14.16
CA ALA A 297 1.96 20.96 -14.77
C ALA A 297 1.92 22.34 -14.11
N ALA A 298 1.86 23.40 -14.88
CA ALA A 298 1.78 24.76 -14.38
C ALA A 298 1.12 25.69 -15.42
N ASN A 299 0.62 26.84 -14.99
CA ASN A 299 0.33 27.93 -15.91
C ASN A 299 1.62 28.66 -16.31
N GLU A 300 1.54 29.59 -17.26
CA GLU A 300 2.69 30.32 -17.77
C GLU A 300 3.48 31.05 -16.67
N THR A 301 2.79 31.72 -15.73
CA THR A 301 3.43 32.49 -14.64
C THR A 301 4.12 31.58 -13.63
N GLU A 302 3.44 30.52 -13.20
CA GLU A 302 4.00 29.56 -12.23
C GLU A 302 5.12 28.73 -12.87
N ALA A 303 5.04 28.44 -14.17
CA ALA A 303 6.12 27.79 -14.91
C ALA A 303 7.38 28.67 -14.96
N GLU A 304 7.23 30.01 -15.18
CA GLU A 304 8.36 30.94 -15.12
C GLU A 304 9.00 30.95 -13.73
N GLU A 305 8.20 30.96 -12.66
CA GLU A 305 8.68 30.89 -11.26
C GLU A 305 9.44 29.57 -11.01
N LEU A 306 8.91 28.43 -11.48
CA LEU A 306 9.56 27.14 -11.35
C LEU A 306 10.89 27.07 -12.12
N VAL A 307 10.91 27.59 -13.35
CA VAL A 307 12.13 27.65 -14.18
C VAL A 307 13.19 28.53 -13.51
N LEU A 308 12.81 29.67 -12.92
CA LEU A 308 13.74 30.51 -12.16
C LEU A 308 14.29 29.80 -10.92
N LEU A 309 13.43 29.08 -10.18
CA LEU A 309 13.86 28.27 -9.05
C LEU A 309 14.85 27.16 -9.47
N LEU A 310 14.54 26.42 -10.54
CA LEU A 310 15.42 25.38 -11.07
C LEU A 310 16.75 25.97 -11.57
N ARG A 311 16.75 27.13 -12.20
CA ARG A 311 17.99 27.83 -12.60
C ARG A 311 18.83 28.26 -11.40
N ALA A 312 18.20 28.70 -10.31
CA ALA A 312 18.89 28.99 -9.05
C ALA A 312 19.46 27.70 -8.41
N MET A 313 18.93 26.54 -8.77
CA MET A 313 19.47 25.21 -8.41
C MET A 313 20.55 24.71 -9.40
N GLY A 314 20.86 25.47 -10.45
CA GLY A 314 21.90 25.12 -11.43
C GLY A 314 21.41 24.35 -12.67
N PHE A 315 20.10 24.21 -12.85
CA PHE A 315 19.55 23.57 -14.06
C PHE A 315 19.68 24.45 -15.30
N SER A 316 19.91 23.81 -16.44
CA SER A 316 19.92 24.44 -17.75
C SER A 316 18.68 24.08 -18.55
N LEU A 317 18.12 25.02 -19.28
CA LEU A 317 17.11 24.74 -20.30
C LEU A 317 17.80 24.11 -21.51
N ILE A 318 17.60 22.81 -21.71
CA ILE A 318 18.29 22.07 -22.77
C ILE A 318 17.40 21.71 -23.97
N GLY A 319 16.09 21.81 -23.84
CA GLY A 319 15.17 21.45 -24.91
C GLY A 319 13.82 22.12 -24.81
N ARG A 320 13.19 22.32 -25.98
CA ARG A 320 11.77 22.66 -26.12
C ARG A 320 11.11 21.58 -26.95
N HIS A 321 9.96 21.13 -26.51
CA HIS A 321 9.20 20.12 -27.26
C HIS A 321 8.81 20.66 -28.64
N LYS A 322 8.88 19.80 -29.66
CA LYS A 322 8.63 20.19 -31.04
C LYS A 322 7.22 20.68 -31.32
N ASN A 323 6.23 20.09 -30.65
CA ASN A 323 4.80 20.25 -30.93
C ASN A 323 3.96 20.74 -29.75
N LYS A 324 4.54 20.87 -28.54
CA LYS A 324 3.82 21.18 -27.31
C LYS A 324 4.49 22.32 -26.54
N ASP A 325 3.74 23.01 -25.72
CA ASP A 325 4.25 24.03 -24.80
C ASP A 325 4.91 23.39 -23.57
N VAL A 326 6.00 22.64 -23.85
CA VAL A 326 6.74 21.85 -22.88
C VAL A 326 8.22 22.16 -22.99
N VAL A 327 8.88 22.36 -21.86
CA VAL A 327 10.33 22.60 -21.79
C VAL A 327 11.03 21.57 -20.93
N LEU A 328 12.28 21.27 -21.29
CA LEU A 328 13.14 20.32 -20.59
C LEU A 328 14.32 21.06 -19.96
N LEU A 329 14.42 20.95 -18.64
CA LEU A 329 15.58 21.41 -17.87
C LEU A 329 16.39 20.20 -17.40
N ARG A 330 17.72 20.35 -17.39
CA ARG A 330 18.63 19.25 -16.98
C ARG A 330 19.80 19.76 -16.15
N GLN A 331 20.19 18.93 -15.19
CA GLN A 331 21.48 19.00 -14.51
C GLN A 331 21.93 17.59 -14.17
N GLY A 332 23.16 17.21 -14.48
CA GLY A 332 23.62 15.82 -14.32
C GLY A 332 22.73 14.84 -15.07
N ALA A 333 22.24 13.82 -14.36
CA ALA A 333 21.27 12.85 -14.88
C ALA A 333 19.81 13.20 -14.54
N ILE A 334 19.53 14.41 -14.05
CA ILE A 334 18.21 14.85 -13.63
C ILE A 334 17.51 15.57 -14.77
N ASN A 335 16.35 15.08 -15.19
CA ASN A 335 15.47 15.69 -16.17
C ASN A 335 14.20 16.19 -15.49
N ILE A 336 13.94 17.50 -15.62
CA ILE A 336 12.69 18.13 -15.16
C ILE A 336 11.97 18.68 -16.37
N VAL A 337 10.74 18.23 -16.55
CA VAL A 337 9.85 18.66 -17.64
C VAL A 337 8.83 19.64 -17.06
N VAL A 338 8.63 20.78 -17.71
CA VAL A 338 7.61 21.76 -17.32
C VAL A 338 6.63 21.91 -18.47
N ASN A 339 5.38 21.56 -18.21
CA ASN A 339 4.29 21.48 -19.18
C ASN A 339 3.27 22.57 -18.91
N THR A 340 3.08 23.47 -19.89
CA THR A 340 2.13 24.60 -19.84
C THR A 340 1.01 24.47 -20.87
N GLU A 341 0.79 23.26 -21.40
CA GLU A 341 -0.31 22.95 -22.32
C GLU A 341 -1.65 23.35 -21.71
N LYS A 342 -2.55 23.86 -22.57
CA LYS A 342 -3.90 24.32 -22.20
C LYS A 342 -4.96 23.26 -22.45
N GLU A 343 -4.53 22.04 -22.77
CA GLU A 343 -5.38 20.87 -23.03
C GLU A 343 -4.72 19.62 -22.45
N GLY A 344 -5.46 18.51 -22.44
CA GLY A 344 -4.93 17.22 -22.02
C GLY A 344 -4.77 17.05 -20.51
N LEU A 345 -3.95 16.06 -20.12
CA LEU A 345 -3.81 15.66 -18.73
C LEU A 345 -3.08 16.69 -17.87
N ALA A 346 -2.00 17.30 -18.40
CA ALA A 346 -1.26 18.33 -17.67
C ALA A 346 -2.17 19.49 -17.28
N HIS A 347 -2.96 20.00 -18.22
CA HIS A 347 -3.94 21.05 -17.96
C HIS A 347 -5.00 20.62 -16.94
N SER A 348 -5.57 19.42 -17.09
CA SER A 348 -6.55 18.89 -16.15
C SER A 348 -5.97 18.75 -14.73
N SER A 349 -4.74 18.27 -14.63
CA SER A 349 -4.02 18.17 -13.35
C SER A 349 -3.78 19.55 -12.74
N TYR A 350 -3.35 20.52 -13.54
CA TYR A 350 -3.17 21.90 -13.10
C TYR A 350 -4.46 22.52 -12.57
N LEU A 351 -5.60 22.31 -13.26
CA LEU A 351 -6.89 22.82 -12.81
C LEU A 351 -7.35 22.25 -11.46
N VAL A 352 -6.94 21.02 -11.15
CA VAL A 352 -7.32 20.36 -9.89
C VAL A 352 -6.32 20.64 -8.78
N HIS A 353 -5.02 20.51 -9.09
CA HIS A 353 -3.95 20.45 -8.09
C HIS A 353 -3.08 21.71 -8.03
N GLY A 354 -3.30 22.69 -8.94
CA GLY A 354 -2.38 23.80 -9.12
C GLY A 354 -1.05 23.36 -9.73
N ALA A 355 -0.03 24.22 -9.60
CA ALA A 355 1.31 23.89 -10.08
C ALA A 355 1.90 22.71 -9.26
N SER A 356 2.06 21.57 -9.90
CA SER A 356 2.39 20.30 -9.24
C SER A 356 3.13 19.32 -10.13
N ALA A 357 3.92 18.42 -9.53
CA ALA A 357 4.50 17.26 -10.20
C ALA A 357 3.40 16.19 -10.38
N TYR A 358 2.87 16.06 -11.59
CA TYR A 358 1.74 15.19 -11.89
C TYR A 358 2.15 13.87 -12.57
N ALA A 359 3.37 13.80 -13.08
CA ALA A 359 3.87 12.61 -13.74
C ALA A 359 5.38 12.41 -13.50
N PHE A 360 5.82 11.17 -13.57
CA PHE A 360 7.25 10.85 -13.57
C PHE A 360 7.53 9.60 -14.40
N GLY A 361 8.74 9.51 -14.92
CA GLY A 361 9.22 8.36 -15.70
C GLY A 361 10.15 7.48 -14.88
N LEU A 362 9.95 6.17 -14.92
CA LEU A 362 10.83 5.17 -14.33
C LEU A 362 11.74 4.54 -15.37
N LYS A 363 13.03 4.39 -15.03
CA LYS A 363 13.99 3.59 -15.80
C LYS A 363 13.78 2.13 -15.50
N VAL A 364 13.19 1.39 -16.42
CA VAL A 364 12.88 -0.03 -16.26
C VAL A 364 13.69 -0.88 -17.24
N ASP A 365 13.88 -2.15 -16.90
CA ASP A 365 14.57 -3.08 -17.79
C ASP A 365 13.79 -3.39 -19.07
N ASP A 366 12.44 -3.37 -18.98
CA ASP A 366 11.53 -3.68 -20.09
C ASP A 366 10.17 -3.01 -19.85
N ALA A 367 9.88 -1.98 -20.64
CA ALA A 367 8.65 -1.19 -20.51
C ALA A 367 7.38 -2.00 -20.86
N ALA A 368 7.45 -2.87 -21.88
CA ALA A 368 6.32 -3.69 -22.31
C ALA A 368 5.97 -4.75 -21.25
N ALA A 369 6.97 -5.44 -20.71
CA ALA A 369 6.78 -6.40 -19.63
C ALA A 369 6.23 -5.73 -18.36
N THR A 370 6.67 -4.50 -18.05
CA THR A 370 6.16 -3.71 -16.93
C THR A 370 4.67 -3.44 -17.07
N VAL A 371 4.22 -2.96 -18.22
CA VAL A 371 2.81 -2.70 -18.51
C VAL A 371 1.98 -3.99 -18.46
N ALA A 372 2.51 -5.09 -19.04
CA ALA A 372 1.82 -6.37 -19.04
C ALA A 372 1.57 -6.88 -17.60
N ARG A 373 2.59 -6.79 -16.72
CA ARG A 373 2.44 -7.14 -15.31
C ARG A 373 1.49 -6.21 -14.57
N ALA A 374 1.64 -4.89 -14.76
CA ALA A 374 0.79 -3.89 -14.13
C ALA A 374 -0.69 -4.10 -14.48
N ARG A 375 -0.99 -4.35 -15.76
CA ARG A 375 -2.34 -4.67 -16.25
C ARG A 375 -2.89 -5.93 -15.59
N ALA A 376 -2.09 -7.00 -15.54
CA ALA A 376 -2.50 -8.27 -14.93
C ALA A 376 -2.80 -8.15 -13.43
N LEU A 377 -2.22 -7.15 -12.76
CA LEU A 377 -2.44 -6.79 -11.36
C LEU A 377 -3.49 -5.68 -11.18
N GLY A 378 -4.27 -5.38 -12.21
CA GLY A 378 -5.39 -4.42 -12.13
C GLY A 378 -4.99 -2.95 -12.12
N ALA A 379 -3.77 -2.60 -12.55
CA ALA A 379 -3.40 -1.20 -12.73
C ALA A 379 -4.12 -0.59 -13.94
N GLU A 380 -4.59 0.64 -13.79
CA GLU A 380 -5.22 1.39 -14.85
C GLU A 380 -4.16 1.88 -15.85
N LEU A 381 -4.30 1.49 -17.11
CA LEU A 381 -3.40 1.95 -18.16
C LEU A 381 -3.71 3.40 -18.52
N PHE A 382 -2.66 4.14 -18.81
CA PHE A 382 -2.78 5.49 -19.36
C PHE A 382 -2.37 5.50 -20.81
N GLU A 383 -3.32 5.85 -21.68
CA GLU A 383 -3.10 5.99 -23.12
C GLU A 383 -3.27 7.46 -23.49
N GLN A 384 -2.20 8.06 -23.99
CA GLN A 384 -2.19 9.44 -24.49
C GLN A 384 -2.19 9.42 -26.02
N ARG A 385 -2.91 10.36 -26.63
CA ARG A 385 -2.77 10.63 -28.06
C ARG A 385 -1.39 11.22 -28.31
N HIS A 386 -0.67 10.68 -29.27
CA HIS A 386 0.66 11.13 -29.68
C HIS A 386 0.62 11.55 -31.16
N GLY A 387 1.43 12.57 -31.48
CA GLY A 387 1.62 13.04 -32.85
C GLY A 387 2.50 12.08 -33.64
N PRO A 388 2.66 12.33 -34.96
CA PRO A 388 3.47 11.47 -35.85
C PRO A 388 4.97 11.42 -35.48
N ASP A 389 5.48 12.44 -34.78
CA ASP A 389 6.88 12.56 -34.35
C ASP A 389 7.07 12.40 -32.85
N GLU A 390 6.09 11.82 -32.17
CA GLU A 390 6.09 11.55 -30.73
C GLU A 390 6.12 10.06 -30.47
N LEU A 391 6.81 9.64 -29.40
CA LEU A 391 6.86 8.24 -28.98
C LEU A 391 5.62 7.86 -28.18
N ALA A 392 5.09 6.67 -28.41
CA ALA A 392 4.09 6.06 -27.55
C ALA A 392 4.77 5.53 -26.28
N ILE A 393 4.93 6.36 -25.26
CA ILE A 393 5.58 5.98 -24.01
C ILE A 393 4.58 5.19 -23.17
N PRO A 394 4.84 3.91 -22.86
CA PRO A 394 3.95 3.11 -22.02
C PRO A 394 3.79 3.72 -20.62
N ALA A 395 2.56 3.76 -20.12
CA ALA A 395 2.27 4.40 -18.83
C ALA A 395 1.07 3.80 -18.12
N ILE A 396 1.03 4.01 -16.81
CA ILE A 396 -0.08 3.63 -15.92
C ILE A 396 -0.48 4.80 -15.03
N ARG A 397 -1.70 4.75 -14.47
CA ARG A 397 -2.13 5.68 -13.43
C ARG A 397 -1.40 5.42 -12.12
N GLY A 398 -1.03 6.50 -11.45
CA GLY A 398 -0.36 6.51 -10.16
C GLY A 398 -1.14 7.29 -9.10
N VAL A 399 -0.46 7.61 -8.00
CA VAL A 399 -1.01 8.35 -6.86
C VAL A 399 -1.69 9.65 -7.30
N GLY A 400 -2.87 9.92 -6.75
CA GLY A 400 -3.64 11.14 -7.03
C GLY A 400 -4.11 11.28 -8.48
N GLY A 401 -4.16 10.19 -9.26
CA GLY A 401 -4.48 10.25 -10.69
C GLY A 401 -3.31 10.68 -11.57
N GLY A 402 -2.13 10.86 -11.00
CA GLY A 402 -0.88 11.11 -11.73
C GLY A 402 -0.52 9.98 -12.70
N VAL A 403 0.57 10.13 -13.43
CA VAL A 403 1.03 9.15 -14.43
C VAL A 403 2.44 8.68 -14.14
N ILE A 404 2.64 7.38 -14.29
CA ILE A 404 3.96 6.72 -14.22
C ILE A 404 4.28 6.21 -15.60
N TYR A 405 5.28 6.83 -16.24
CA TYR A 405 5.83 6.43 -17.55
C TYR A 405 6.95 5.41 -17.39
N PHE A 406 7.13 4.55 -18.38
CA PHE A 406 8.20 3.55 -18.39
C PHE A 406 9.15 3.79 -19.55
N ILE A 407 10.41 4.01 -19.23
CA ILE A 407 11.49 4.21 -20.20
C ILE A 407 12.48 3.05 -20.07
N ASP A 408 12.73 2.34 -21.15
CA ASP A 408 13.76 1.30 -21.19
C ASP A 408 14.91 1.68 -22.12
N GLY A 409 16.07 1.10 -21.85
CA GLY A 409 17.28 1.32 -22.66
C GLY A 409 17.37 0.45 -23.92
N LYS A 410 16.38 -0.40 -24.19
CA LYS A 410 16.41 -1.41 -25.27
C LYS A 410 15.61 -0.97 -26.51
N SER A 411 14.69 -0.04 -26.34
CA SER A 411 13.80 0.47 -27.38
C SER A 411 14.15 1.90 -27.79
N GLU A 412 13.38 2.48 -28.71
CA GLU A 412 13.52 3.89 -29.09
C GLU A 412 13.21 4.84 -27.94
N LEU A 413 12.56 4.38 -26.87
CA LEU A 413 12.28 5.18 -25.67
C LEU A 413 13.55 5.77 -25.05
N ALA A 414 14.69 5.09 -25.17
CA ALA A 414 15.99 5.61 -24.72
C ALA A 414 16.37 6.95 -25.39
N LYS A 415 15.79 7.28 -26.54
CA LYS A 415 16.06 8.48 -27.32
C LYS A 415 14.95 9.53 -27.25
N VAL A 416 14.05 9.43 -26.29
CA VAL A 416 12.88 10.33 -26.19
C VAL A 416 13.27 11.81 -26.23
N TRP A 417 14.35 12.18 -25.55
CA TRP A 417 14.82 13.54 -25.46
C TRP A 417 15.36 14.09 -26.80
N GLU A 418 15.90 13.24 -27.65
CA GLU A 418 16.41 13.59 -29.00
C GLU A 418 15.28 13.61 -30.02
N ILE A 419 14.31 12.71 -29.88
CA ILE A 419 13.20 12.57 -30.80
C ILE A 419 12.20 13.71 -30.64
N GLU A 420 11.79 14.00 -29.39
CA GLU A 420 10.68 14.91 -29.11
C GLU A 420 11.09 16.37 -28.88
N PHE A 421 12.36 16.62 -28.51
CA PHE A 421 12.81 17.96 -28.14
C PHE A 421 13.78 18.56 -29.16
N GLU A 422 13.60 19.85 -29.46
CA GLU A 422 14.59 20.68 -30.16
C GLU A 422 15.60 21.21 -29.15
N PRO A 423 16.93 21.13 -29.44
CA PRO A 423 17.95 21.62 -28.53
C PRO A 423 17.80 23.11 -28.23
N ALA A 424 17.89 23.49 -26.97
CA ALA A 424 18.02 24.87 -26.52
C ALA A 424 19.45 25.10 -26.02
N ASN A 425 20.09 26.16 -26.51
CA ASN A 425 21.45 26.53 -26.09
C ASN A 425 21.39 27.47 -24.88
N ASP A 426 21.29 26.90 -23.71
CA ASP A 426 21.39 27.64 -22.45
C ASP A 426 22.64 27.18 -21.69
N ALA A 427 23.56 28.10 -21.43
CA ALA A 427 24.74 27.80 -20.62
C ALA A 427 24.34 27.73 -19.16
N GLY A 428 24.22 26.53 -18.63
CA GLY A 428 23.87 26.31 -17.25
C GLY A 428 24.99 26.57 -16.26
N ASN A 429 24.59 26.77 -15.04
CA ASN A 429 25.47 26.98 -13.89
C ASN A 429 25.41 25.75 -12.99
N ASP A 430 26.13 24.69 -13.32
CA ASP A 430 26.19 23.44 -12.53
C ASP A 430 26.40 23.70 -11.03
N ALA A 431 25.51 23.19 -10.21
CA ALA A 431 25.60 23.26 -8.75
C ALA A 431 26.06 21.94 -8.09
N GLY A 432 26.40 20.93 -8.91
CA GLY A 432 26.88 19.63 -8.44
C GLY A 432 25.80 18.61 -8.15
N LEU A 433 24.55 18.84 -8.62
CA LEU A 433 23.46 17.85 -8.52
C LEU A 433 23.67 16.74 -9.56
N MET A 434 23.45 15.49 -9.15
CA MET A 434 23.81 14.32 -9.96
C MET A 434 22.62 13.55 -10.51
N ALA A 435 21.72 13.14 -9.62
CA ALA A 435 20.58 12.27 -9.94
C ALA A 435 19.41 12.55 -8.98
N ILE A 436 18.24 12.03 -9.30
CA ILE A 436 17.09 11.99 -8.38
C ILE A 436 17.36 10.87 -7.36
N ASP A 437 17.53 11.25 -6.08
CA ASP A 437 17.74 10.30 -4.97
C ASP A 437 16.43 9.63 -4.57
N HIS A 438 15.38 10.42 -4.36
CA HIS A 438 14.05 9.90 -4.04
C HIS A 438 12.93 10.88 -4.39
N LEU A 439 11.72 10.34 -4.45
CA LEU A 439 10.49 11.05 -4.67
C LEU A 439 9.53 10.71 -3.52
N ALA A 440 8.92 11.72 -2.90
CA ALA A 440 7.99 11.52 -1.82
C ALA A 440 6.57 11.89 -2.22
N GLN A 441 5.68 10.94 -1.99
CA GLN A 441 4.25 11.07 -2.22
C GLN A 441 3.53 11.19 -0.88
N SER A 442 2.68 12.20 -0.75
CA SER A 442 1.82 12.38 0.42
C SER A 442 0.37 12.05 0.06
N MET A 443 -0.27 11.28 0.92
CA MET A 443 -1.61 10.73 0.69
C MET A 443 -2.35 10.56 2.01
N ASN A 444 -3.67 10.34 1.92
CA ASN A 444 -4.42 9.90 3.09
C ASN A 444 -3.91 8.52 3.54
N TYR A 445 -3.94 8.27 4.84
CA TYR A 445 -3.34 7.04 5.37
C TYR A 445 -4.01 5.77 4.81
N GLU A 446 -5.31 5.80 4.57
CA GLU A 446 -6.05 4.69 3.97
C GLU A 446 -5.60 4.31 2.55
N GLU A 447 -4.95 5.23 1.83
CA GLU A 447 -4.40 4.97 0.49
C GLU A 447 -2.98 4.41 0.53
N MET A 448 -2.24 4.63 1.62
CA MET A 448 -0.80 4.35 1.68
C MET A 448 -0.49 2.86 1.51
N LEU A 449 -1.27 1.99 2.13
CA LEU A 449 -1.07 0.53 2.04
C LEU A 449 -1.35 0.02 0.61
N THR A 450 -2.40 0.53 -0.02
CA THR A 450 -2.72 0.22 -1.43
C THR A 450 -1.55 0.58 -2.36
N TRP A 451 -0.95 1.77 -2.20
CA TRP A 451 0.19 2.17 -3.02
C TRP A 451 1.47 1.41 -2.67
N LEU A 452 1.66 1.03 -1.42
CA LEU A 452 2.74 0.14 -1.01
C LEU A 452 2.68 -1.20 -1.76
N LEU A 453 1.53 -1.86 -1.73
CA LEU A 453 1.29 -3.11 -2.42
C LEU A 453 1.40 -2.94 -3.95
N PHE A 454 0.89 -1.82 -4.48
CA PHE A 454 1.00 -1.49 -5.91
C PHE A 454 2.47 -1.50 -6.36
N TYR A 455 3.34 -0.74 -5.72
CA TYR A 455 4.75 -0.66 -6.10
C TYR A 455 5.50 -1.98 -5.89
N THR A 456 5.29 -2.65 -4.77
CA THR A 456 6.00 -3.90 -4.44
C THR A 456 5.55 -5.09 -5.28
N SER A 457 4.30 -5.11 -5.75
CA SER A 457 3.77 -6.19 -6.58
C SER A 457 4.18 -6.07 -8.06
N ILE A 458 4.38 -4.86 -8.56
CA ILE A 458 4.74 -4.62 -9.96
C ILE A 458 6.26 -4.65 -10.16
N PHE A 459 7.03 -3.99 -9.30
CA PHE A 459 8.47 -3.80 -9.45
C PHE A 459 9.30 -4.69 -8.52
N LYS A 460 10.56 -4.97 -8.89
CA LYS A 460 11.56 -5.58 -8.00
C LYS A 460 12.01 -4.57 -6.96
N THR A 461 11.15 -4.34 -6.00
CA THR A 461 11.38 -3.44 -4.88
C THR A 461 11.06 -4.14 -3.57
N ARG A 462 11.57 -3.59 -2.48
CA ARG A 462 11.26 -3.99 -1.11
C ARG A 462 10.76 -2.80 -0.31
N LYS A 463 9.96 -3.06 0.70
CA LYS A 463 9.56 -2.05 1.69
C LYS A 463 10.57 -1.99 2.82
N LEU A 464 10.91 -0.80 3.27
CA LEU A 464 11.64 -0.60 4.52
C LEU A 464 10.66 -0.54 5.71
N PRO A 465 11.12 -0.70 6.95
CA PRO A 465 10.26 -0.54 8.13
C PRO A 465 9.53 0.80 8.13
N MET A 466 8.26 0.78 8.54
CA MET A 466 7.45 1.99 8.71
C MET A 466 7.98 2.84 9.86
N VAL A 467 7.99 4.15 9.69
CA VAL A 467 8.41 5.12 10.71
C VAL A 467 7.31 6.15 10.95
N ASP A 468 7.06 6.42 12.21
CA ASP A 468 6.18 7.51 12.63
C ASP A 468 6.95 8.83 12.66
N VAL A 469 6.61 9.73 11.76
CA VAL A 469 7.17 11.09 11.71
C VAL A 469 6.31 12.01 12.57
N ILE A 470 6.91 12.60 13.60
CA ILE A 470 6.21 13.49 14.53
C ILE A 470 6.07 14.87 13.91
N ASP A 471 4.84 15.27 13.65
CA ASP A 471 4.44 16.63 13.33
C ASP A 471 3.77 17.26 14.56
N PRO A 472 3.95 18.55 14.86
CA PRO A 472 3.29 19.21 16.01
C PRO A 472 1.76 19.05 16.05
N ALA A 473 1.13 18.75 14.92
CA ALA A 473 -0.32 18.59 14.80
C ALA A 473 -0.78 17.12 14.71
N GLY A 474 0.13 16.14 14.78
CA GLY A 474 -0.20 14.72 14.72
C GLY A 474 0.96 13.87 14.20
N VAL A 475 0.68 12.63 13.85
CA VAL A 475 1.65 11.69 13.30
C VAL A 475 1.43 11.54 11.80
N VAL A 476 2.52 11.45 11.04
CA VAL A 476 2.53 11.04 9.64
C VAL A 476 3.28 9.72 9.56
N ARG A 477 2.64 8.69 9.05
CA ARG A 477 3.30 7.39 8.84
C ARG A 477 4.06 7.43 7.53
N SER A 478 5.33 7.11 7.60
CA SER A 478 6.22 7.15 6.44
C SER A 478 6.82 5.76 6.19
N GLN A 479 6.75 5.31 4.95
CA GLN A 479 7.35 4.05 4.53
C GLN A 479 8.03 4.22 3.18
N VAL A 480 9.24 3.67 3.07
CA VAL A 480 10.00 3.72 1.83
C VAL A 480 9.88 2.39 1.08
N VAL A 481 9.69 2.50 -0.22
CA VAL A 481 9.84 1.43 -1.19
C VAL A 481 11.10 1.70 -2.00
N GLU A 482 12.02 0.75 -2.01
CA GLU A 482 13.29 0.92 -2.73
C GLU A 482 13.64 -0.30 -3.61
N SER A 483 14.38 -0.06 -4.70
CA SER A 483 15.01 -1.12 -5.50
C SER A 483 16.24 -1.68 -4.79
N ASP A 484 16.64 -2.91 -5.13
CA ASP A 484 17.77 -3.58 -4.48
C ASP A 484 19.10 -2.84 -4.65
N ASP A 485 19.28 -2.17 -5.79
CA ASP A 485 20.46 -1.35 -6.09
C ASP A 485 20.38 0.06 -5.50
N GLY A 486 19.24 0.43 -4.89
CA GLY A 486 18.98 1.76 -4.34
C GLY A 486 18.82 2.87 -5.39
N GLY A 487 18.68 2.52 -6.66
CA GLY A 487 18.46 3.49 -7.73
C GLY A 487 17.07 4.13 -7.69
N LEU A 488 16.07 3.39 -7.26
CA LEU A 488 14.72 3.92 -6.99
C LEU A 488 14.46 3.95 -5.49
N ARG A 489 13.99 5.09 -4.98
CA ARG A 489 13.37 5.25 -3.67
C ARG A 489 12.12 6.09 -3.78
N LEU A 490 11.00 5.51 -3.33
CA LEU A 490 9.72 6.18 -3.20
C LEU A 490 9.33 6.24 -1.73
N THR A 491 9.14 7.43 -1.20
CA THR A 491 8.67 7.63 0.17
C THR A 491 7.16 7.86 0.15
N LEU A 492 6.42 7.01 0.83
CA LEU A 492 4.97 7.10 0.97
C LEU A 492 4.65 7.68 2.35
N ASN A 493 4.00 8.83 2.40
CA ASN A 493 3.66 9.55 3.62
C ASN A 493 2.14 9.56 3.81
N GLY A 494 1.65 8.71 4.71
CA GLY A 494 0.24 8.61 5.06
C GLY A 494 -0.14 9.58 6.17
N ALA A 495 -1.02 10.53 5.90
CA ALA A 495 -1.50 11.51 6.85
C ALA A 495 -2.92 11.16 7.34
N GLU A 496 -3.11 11.09 8.66
CA GLU A 496 -4.43 10.92 9.29
C GLU A 496 -5.07 12.27 9.66
N ASN A 497 -4.26 13.30 9.85
CA ASN A 497 -4.70 14.60 10.33
C ASN A 497 -4.38 15.71 9.31
N ARG A 498 -5.41 16.41 8.85
CA ARG A 498 -5.30 17.55 7.91
C ARG A 498 -4.46 18.72 8.42
N ARG A 499 -4.15 18.79 9.73
CA ARG A 499 -3.30 19.85 10.32
C ARG A 499 -1.81 19.52 10.26
N THR A 500 -1.43 18.27 9.96
CA THR A 500 -0.04 17.92 9.68
C THR A 500 0.42 18.58 8.38
N LEU A 501 1.72 18.73 8.17
CA LEU A 501 2.24 19.32 6.94
C LEU A 501 1.82 18.51 5.69
N ALA A 502 1.88 17.17 5.79
CA ALA A 502 1.41 16.29 4.72
C ALA A 502 -0.11 16.40 4.51
N GLY A 503 -0.90 16.43 5.59
CA GLY A 503 -2.36 16.61 5.50
C GLY A 503 -2.76 17.98 4.96
N HIS A 504 -1.99 19.03 5.26
CA HIS A 504 -2.18 20.35 4.68
C HIS A 504 -1.90 20.35 3.17
N PHE A 505 -0.80 19.73 2.74
CA PHE A 505 -0.50 19.54 1.31
C PHE A 505 -1.65 18.84 0.58
N ILE A 506 -2.13 17.70 1.10
CA ILE A 506 -3.26 16.97 0.51
C ILE A 506 -4.52 17.83 0.38
N ALA A 507 -4.79 18.67 1.39
CA ALA A 507 -5.95 19.56 1.38
C ALA A 507 -5.82 20.70 0.37
N GLU A 508 -4.66 21.33 0.26
CA GLU A 508 -4.40 22.45 -0.66
C GLU A 508 -4.26 21.98 -2.11
N SER A 509 -3.67 20.79 -2.33
CA SER A 509 -3.57 20.16 -3.66
C SER A 509 -4.82 19.41 -4.09
N PHE A 510 -5.90 19.42 -3.29
CA PHE A 510 -7.14 18.68 -3.56
C PHE A 510 -6.94 17.18 -3.82
N GLY A 511 -5.98 16.56 -3.15
CA GLY A 511 -5.74 15.14 -3.25
C GLY A 511 -4.30 14.72 -2.97
N SER A 512 -4.07 13.41 -3.06
CA SER A 512 -2.76 12.81 -2.90
C SER A 512 -1.84 13.16 -4.07
N GLY A 513 -0.53 13.26 -3.84
CA GLY A 513 0.41 13.62 -4.91
C GLY A 513 1.87 13.67 -4.47
N VAL A 514 2.74 14.08 -5.36
CA VAL A 514 4.17 14.27 -5.10
C VAL A 514 4.39 15.55 -4.31
N GLN A 515 4.85 15.42 -3.08
CA GLN A 515 5.10 16.55 -2.19
C GLN A 515 6.55 17.05 -2.22
N HIS A 516 7.52 16.14 -2.41
CA HIS A 516 8.90 16.59 -2.61
C HIS A 516 9.71 15.69 -3.54
N LEU A 517 10.78 16.26 -4.06
CA LEU A 517 11.75 15.63 -4.92
C LEU A 517 13.15 15.89 -4.36
N ALA A 518 13.91 14.82 -4.12
CA ALA A 518 15.26 14.91 -3.60
C ALA A 518 16.30 14.64 -4.68
N PHE A 519 17.34 15.46 -4.71
CA PHE A 519 18.47 15.33 -5.62
C PHE A 519 19.73 14.94 -4.85
N SER A 520 20.46 13.94 -5.33
CA SER A 520 21.79 13.64 -4.82
C SER A 520 22.79 14.68 -5.33
N CYS A 521 23.77 15.01 -4.50
CA CYS A 521 24.89 15.85 -4.89
C CYS A 521 26.24 15.18 -4.58
N ARG A 522 27.31 15.72 -5.17
CA ARG A 522 28.65 15.19 -5.01
C ARG A 522 29.30 15.59 -3.68
N ASP A 523 29.09 16.83 -3.27
CA ASP A 523 29.58 17.43 -2.03
C ASP A 523 28.57 18.48 -1.58
N ILE A 524 27.89 18.21 -0.46
CA ILE A 524 26.80 19.05 0.02
C ILE A 524 27.24 20.46 0.42
N PHE A 525 28.48 20.59 0.93
CA PHE A 525 29.02 21.90 1.32
C PHE A 525 29.31 22.79 0.10
N GLN A 526 29.99 22.22 -0.91
CA GLN A 526 30.25 22.93 -2.18
C GLN A 526 28.94 23.26 -2.89
N THR A 527 28.00 22.30 -2.93
CA THR A 527 26.68 22.51 -3.52
C THR A 527 25.91 23.63 -2.80
N ALA A 528 25.90 23.63 -1.46
CA ALA A 528 25.24 24.70 -0.68
C ALA A 528 25.84 26.09 -0.92
N ASP A 529 27.17 26.19 -1.01
CA ASP A 529 27.86 27.45 -1.36
C ASP A 529 27.48 27.90 -2.78
N ARG A 530 27.48 26.97 -3.74
CA ARG A 530 27.12 27.27 -5.13
C ARG A 530 25.65 27.69 -5.27
N LEU A 531 24.73 27.03 -4.58
CA LEU A 531 23.30 27.39 -4.55
C LEU A 531 23.10 28.82 -3.99
N THR A 532 23.87 29.18 -2.95
CA THR A 532 23.83 30.53 -2.39
C THR A 532 24.29 31.58 -3.41
N GLU A 533 25.38 31.29 -4.16
CA GLU A 533 25.87 32.16 -5.25
C GLU A 533 24.83 32.34 -6.37
N LEU A 534 24.05 31.29 -6.67
CA LEU A 534 23.00 31.30 -7.68
C LEU A 534 21.68 31.94 -7.19
N GLY A 535 21.62 32.35 -5.92
CA GLY A 535 20.44 33.00 -5.34
C GLY A 535 19.34 32.04 -4.89
N PHE A 536 19.67 30.76 -4.66
CA PHE A 536 18.71 29.79 -4.13
C PHE A 536 18.33 30.08 -2.69
N ASN A 537 17.03 30.09 -2.41
CA ASN A 537 16.51 30.33 -1.06
C ASN A 537 16.40 29.03 -0.27
N VAL A 538 17.38 28.80 0.62
CA VAL A 538 17.43 27.64 1.51
C VAL A 538 16.40 27.80 2.65
N LEU A 539 15.80 26.70 3.08
CA LEU A 539 14.95 26.66 4.28
C LEU A 539 15.81 26.88 5.54
N GLU A 540 15.51 27.92 6.31
CA GLU A 540 16.25 28.25 7.52
C GLU A 540 15.92 27.28 8.66
N ILE A 541 16.93 26.57 9.16
CA ILE A 541 16.83 25.62 10.28
C ILE A 541 17.17 26.33 11.61
N SER A 542 16.38 26.03 12.65
CA SER A 542 16.59 26.60 13.98
C SER A 542 17.99 26.32 14.52
N PRO A 543 18.70 27.35 15.08
CA PRO A 543 19.99 27.15 15.74
C PRO A 543 19.96 26.08 16.84
N ASN A 544 18.83 25.89 17.49
CA ASN A 544 18.63 24.88 18.53
C ASN A 544 18.84 23.45 18.02
N TYR A 545 18.53 23.18 16.76
CA TYR A 545 18.78 21.89 16.11
C TYR A 545 20.27 21.54 16.18
N TYR A 546 21.14 22.47 15.81
CA TYR A 546 22.59 22.21 15.75
C TYR A 546 23.22 22.03 17.12
N ALA A 547 22.73 22.76 18.14
CA ALA A 547 23.20 22.59 19.52
C ALA A 547 22.81 21.21 20.08
N ASP A 548 21.61 20.72 19.80
CA ASP A 548 21.16 19.38 20.17
C ASP A 548 21.92 18.29 19.39
N LEU A 549 22.07 18.47 18.07
CA LEU A 549 22.78 17.56 17.19
C LEU A 549 24.23 17.32 17.64
N GLU A 550 24.94 18.41 17.97
CA GLU A 550 26.34 18.37 18.47
C GLU A 550 26.44 17.52 19.75
N ALA A 551 25.55 17.76 20.70
CA ALA A 551 25.52 17.03 21.95
C ALA A 551 25.12 15.56 21.76
N ARG A 552 24.12 15.30 20.94
CA ARG A 552 23.57 13.95 20.70
C ARG A 552 24.54 13.02 19.98
N LEU A 553 25.23 13.54 18.98
CA LEU A 553 26.15 12.74 18.15
C LEU A 553 27.64 12.92 18.53
N GLY A 554 27.93 13.81 19.48
CA GLY A 554 29.32 14.09 19.90
C GLY A 554 30.15 14.68 18.76
N LEU A 555 29.58 15.59 17.99
CA LEU A 555 30.23 16.18 16.82
C LEU A 555 31.23 17.26 17.25
N GLU A 556 32.30 17.44 16.45
CA GLU A 556 33.23 18.54 16.65
C GLU A 556 32.52 19.89 16.39
N PRO A 557 32.71 20.89 17.27
CA PRO A 557 32.02 22.20 17.16
C PRO A 557 32.27 22.91 15.84
N GLU A 558 33.44 22.75 15.22
CA GLU A 558 33.74 23.33 13.91
C GLU A 558 32.90 22.69 12.80
N PHE A 559 32.69 21.37 12.87
CA PHE A 559 31.86 20.66 11.93
C PHE A 559 30.38 21.10 12.05
N THR A 560 29.86 21.18 13.27
CA THR A 560 28.52 21.67 13.55
C THR A 560 28.33 23.12 13.10
N HIS A 561 29.33 23.99 13.29
CA HIS A 561 29.31 25.35 12.79
C HIS A 561 29.22 25.40 11.24
N ARG A 562 29.96 24.55 10.55
CA ARG A 562 29.90 24.45 9.08
C ARG A 562 28.53 24.02 8.57
N LEU A 563 27.88 23.04 9.24
CA LEU A 563 26.49 22.63 8.94
C LEU A 563 25.51 23.77 9.14
N ARG A 564 25.59 24.43 10.31
CA ARG A 564 24.70 25.55 10.67
C ARG A 564 24.81 26.73 9.70
N ALA A 565 26.04 27.08 9.31
CA ALA A 565 26.26 28.22 8.39
C ALA A 565 25.57 28.05 7.03
N ARG A 566 25.19 26.81 6.66
CA ARG A 566 24.57 26.47 5.37
C ARG A 566 23.16 25.86 5.51
N ASN A 567 22.60 25.83 6.72
CA ASN A 567 21.33 25.19 7.00
C ASN A 567 21.26 23.69 6.62
N ILE A 568 22.40 22.98 6.67
CA ILE A 568 22.48 21.55 6.37
C ILE A 568 22.09 20.75 7.63
N LEU A 569 21.11 19.86 7.48
CA LEU A 569 20.78 18.88 8.50
C LEU A 569 21.67 17.64 8.31
N PHE A 570 21.93 16.94 9.41
CA PHE A 570 22.83 15.80 9.44
C PHE A 570 22.22 14.67 10.27
N ASP A 571 22.41 13.45 9.80
CA ASP A 571 22.07 12.24 10.55
C ASP A 571 23.15 11.19 10.34
N ARG A 572 23.20 10.20 11.24
CA ARG A 572 24.17 9.10 11.21
C ARG A 572 23.51 7.82 11.68
N ASP A 573 23.68 6.74 10.90
CA ASP A 573 23.32 5.39 11.29
C ASP A 573 24.57 4.48 11.33
N GLU A 574 24.37 3.17 11.53
CA GLU A 574 25.47 2.19 11.53
C GLU A 574 26.17 2.08 10.17
N GLY A 575 25.52 2.49 9.07
CA GLY A 575 26.05 2.45 7.72
C GLY A 575 26.88 3.68 7.37
N GLY A 576 26.60 4.84 7.97
CA GLY A 576 27.32 6.06 7.70
C GLY A 576 26.53 7.35 7.85
N ASP A 577 26.93 8.36 7.11
CA ASP A 577 26.48 9.75 7.25
C ASP A 577 25.46 10.15 6.19
N TYR A 578 24.53 11.01 6.58
CA TYR A 578 23.51 11.57 5.71
C TYR A 578 23.35 13.07 5.93
N PHE A 579 23.37 13.82 4.83
CA PHE A 579 23.25 15.27 4.83
C PHE A 579 22.02 15.66 4.03
N GLN A 580 21.28 16.67 4.48
CA GLN A 580 20.04 17.15 3.87
C GLN A 580 20.00 18.67 3.89
N LEU A 581 19.55 19.24 2.77
CA LEU A 581 19.31 20.68 2.60
C LEU A 581 17.99 20.86 1.85
N TYR A 582 17.17 21.83 2.25
CA TYR A 582 15.81 21.98 1.74
C TYR A 582 15.56 23.36 1.11
N SER A 583 14.73 23.39 0.07
CA SER A 583 14.18 24.64 -0.47
C SER A 583 13.07 25.20 0.42
N GLN A 584 12.71 26.46 0.18
CA GLN A 584 11.37 26.96 0.52
C GLN A 584 10.32 26.19 -0.28
N THR A 585 9.06 26.25 0.15
CA THR A 585 7.96 25.62 -0.58
C THR A 585 7.61 26.38 -1.86
N TYR A 586 7.23 25.62 -2.90
CA TYR A 586 6.72 26.09 -4.18
C TYR A 586 5.27 25.64 -4.35
N GLY A 587 4.44 26.43 -5.02
CA GLY A 587 3.05 26.09 -5.29
C GLY A 587 2.26 25.79 -4.00
N GLU A 588 1.49 24.72 -4.00
CA GLU A 588 0.63 24.30 -2.88
C GLU A 588 1.36 23.48 -1.78
N GLY A 589 2.67 23.70 -1.63
CA GLY A 589 3.49 23.10 -0.58
C GLY A 589 4.47 22.04 -1.04
N PHE A 590 4.74 21.99 -2.35
CA PHE A 590 5.84 21.20 -2.92
C PHE A 590 7.20 21.80 -2.49
N PHE A 591 8.25 20.98 -2.35
CA PHE A 591 9.60 21.47 -2.07
C PHE A 591 10.67 20.53 -2.65
N PHE A 592 11.87 21.10 -2.83
CA PHE A 592 13.05 20.32 -3.21
C PHE A 592 13.92 20.01 -2.01
N GLU A 593 14.58 18.86 -2.07
CA GLU A 593 15.59 18.41 -1.12
C GLU A 593 16.90 18.13 -1.86
N ILE A 594 18.04 18.42 -1.23
CA ILE A 594 19.36 18.06 -1.75
C ILE A 594 20.04 17.20 -0.71
N VAL A 595 20.58 16.05 -1.12
CA VAL A 595 21.11 15.05 -0.22
C VAL A 595 22.50 14.56 -0.61
N GLU A 596 23.28 14.19 0.38
CA GLU A 596 24.52 13.43 0.22
C GLU A 596 24.49 12.23 1.16
N ARG A 597 24.82 11.04 0.65
CA ARG A 597 24.82 9.77 1.40
C ARG A 597 26.21 9.15 1.40
N HIS A 598 26.74 8.84 2.58
CA HIS A 598 27.97 8.09 2.77
C HIS A 598 27.65 6.76 3.47
N GLY A 599 27.10 5.80 2.74
CA GLY A 599 26.74 4.49 3.28
C GLY A 599 25.48 4.45 4.17
N TYR A 600 24.86 5.60 4.42
CA TYR A 600 23.64 5.71 5.23
C TYR A 600 22.47 4.94 4.59
N ARG A 601 21.78 4.13 5.38
CA ARG A 601 20.71 3.24 4.92
C ARG A 601 19.31 3.78 5.18
N GLY A 602 19.18 4.74 6.08
CA GLY A 602 17.92 5.41 6.41
C GLY A 602 17.50 6.43 5.36
N TYR A 603 16.48 7.20 5.70
CA TYR A 603 15.95 8.29 4.87
C TYR A 603 15.75 9.61 5.66
N GLY A 604 16.56 9.79 6.71
CA GLY A 604 16.62 11.06 7.46
C GLY A 604 15.36 11.37 8.29
N ALA A 605 14.59 10.36 8.68
CA ALA A 605 13.36 10.55 9.46
C ALA A 605 13.58 11.31 10.77
N ALA A 606 14.75 11.17 11.39
CA ALA A 606 15.13 11.90 12.60
C ALA A 606 15.16 13.43 12.39
N ASN A 607 15.44 13.89 11.18
CA ASN A 607 15.50 15.31 10.82
C ASN A 607 14.13 15.89 10.40
N ALA A 608 13.17 15.01 10.05
CA ALA A 608 11.85 15.45 9.57
C ALA A 608 11.11 16.40 10.53
N PRO A 609 11.08 16.19 11.86
CA PRO A 609 10.41 17.13 12.78
C PRO A 609 10.98 18.56 12.73
N PHE A 610 12.30 18.69 12.55
CA PHE A 610 12.97 20.01 12.47
C PHE A 610 12.67 20.71 11.15
N ARG A 611 12.69 19.99 10.04
CA ARG A 611 12.24 20.47 8.73
C ARG A 611 10.78 20.92 8.77
N ILE A 612 9.88 20.07 9.29
CA ILE A 612 8.46 20.36 9.42
C ILE A 612 8.22 21.62 10.23
N ALA A 613 8.92 21.76 11.38
CA ALA A 613 8.82 22.96 12.21
C ALA A 613 9.30 24.22 11.47
N ALA A 614 10.38 24.12 10.69
CA ALA A 614 10.88 25.21 9.86
C ALA A 614 9.89 25.62 8.78
N GLN A 615 9.33 24.65 8.04
CA GLN A 615 8.34 24.90 7.00
C GLN A 615 7.03 25.49 7.57
N LYS A 616 6.55 25.00 8.71
CA LYS A 616 5.35 25.55 9.36
C LYS A 616 5.49 27.01 9.80
N ARG A 617 6.71 27.50 10.09
CA ARG A 617 6.94 28.93 10.38
C ARG A 617 6.69 29.83 9.17
N THR A 618 6.85 29.29 7.96
CA THR A 618 6.65 30.03 6.70
C THR A 618 5.24 29.85 6.12
N LEU A 619 4.48 28.85 6.57
CA LEU A 619 3.09 28.66 6.16
C LEU A 619 2.23 29.82 6.64
N ARG A 620 1.63 30.53 5.70
CA ARG A 620 0.65 31.58 5.97
C ARG A 620 -0.71 31.13 5.48
N PRO A 621 -1.78 31.28 6.29
CA PRO A 621 -3.13 31.02 5.80
C PRO A 621 -3.43 31.93 4.60
N LYS A 622 -3.96 31.35 3.50
CA LYS A 622 -4.46 32.15 2.38
C LYS A 622 -5.53 33.12 2.87
N GLY A 623 -5.43 34.39 2.48
CA GLY A 623 -6.41 35.41 2.83
C GLY A 623 -6.16 36.17 4.14
N MET A 624 -5.09 35.93 4.89
CA MET A 624 -4.72 36.78 5.98
C MET A 624 -4.03 38.07 5.48
N PRO A 625 -4.42 39.26 5.99
CA PRO A 625 -3.73 40.50 5.67
C PRO A 625 -2.24 40.41 6.04
N ARG A 626 -1.37 40.96 5.22
CA ARG A 626 0.03 41.18 5.61
C ARG A 626 0.04 42.26 6.67
N VAL A 627 0.36 41.93 7.92
CA VAL A 627 0.59 42.86 9.02
C VAL A 627 2.02 43.35 8.96
#